data_46776f01973c738d89632258d8f08b85
#
_entry.id   46776f01973c738d89632258d8f08b85
#
_cell.length_a   1.000
_cell.length_b   1.000
_cell.length_c   1.000
_cell.angle_alpha   90.00
_cell.angle_beta   90.00
_cell.angle_gamma   90.00
#
_symmetry.space_group_name_H-M   'P 1'
#
loop_
_entity.id
_entity.type
_entity.pdbx_description
1 polymer ?
#
loop_
_entity_poly.entity_id
_entity_poly.type
_entity_poly.pdbx_seq_one_letter_code
_entity_poly.pdbx_strand_id
1 'polypeptide(L)'
;MQEEEAEEKAIVQMGNAEEIGKKLNKIHKPKLDWKLLIILIVLLGFGFLVAFTRASHIVSDGYEMANVIERYLCALIAGSIFSIFIYFIDYTKIIKYSNVFYIIATLFVVYSFLFGINISGLPYIYISPSITFSPVVIAMPLYIIAFVGFLNSEKQYKKNVTIFNKNINLKLAKIITLSIISIFIFVSIPSIVSAFILGLIYLIIGTVKLVQTKTNRKRNLLILWGIPIILGTILLLSVIIETPYIVDRFVAVYNPESQADCYGWIPLNRKIIINSAQTFGEADDTSNALEIFDEGTNYAFISILAHYGWVVSVGIVMAVLALSIELIINSIKIKEINGKLLIIGMSSMFILQSIFNILMNLNLIIDANFNLPFVSYGRLNLIVNMMCLALVLAIYRRKDILILMSNL
;
A
#
# COMPACT_ATOMS: atom_id res chain seq x y z
N MET A 1 -48.65 3.57 41.97
CA MET A 1 -49.25 2.32 41.46
C MET A 1 -49.18 2.23 39.92
N GLN A 2 -49.70 3.17 39.15
CA GLN A 2 -49.66 3.05 37.67
C GLN A 2 -48.24 3.15 37.05
N GLU A 3 -47.33 3.92 37.65
CA GLU A 3 -45.94 4.06 37.18
C GLU A 3 -45.10 2.81 37.52
N GLU A 4 -45.22 2.29 38.72
CA GLU A 4 -44.51 1.08 39.16
C GLU A 4 -44.96 -0.18 38.38
N GLU A 5 -46.26 -0.31 38.07
CA GLU A 5 -46.74 -1.42 37.22
C GLU A 5 -46.28 -1.28 35.75
N ALA A 6 -46.08 -0.05 35.26
CA ALA A 6 -45.54 0.18 33.92
C ALA A 6 -44.05 -0.11 33.85
N GLU A 7 -43.26 0.22 34.86
CA GLU A 7 -41.84 -0.15 34.98
C GLU A 7 -41.65 -1.66 35.11
N GLU A 8 -42.43 -2.35 35.94
CA GLU A 8 -42.36 -3.81 36.07
C GLU A 8 -42.66 -4.51 34.73
N LYS A 9 -43.73 -4.06 34.03
CA LYS A 9 -44.07 -4.57 32.71
C LYS A 9 -42.98 -4.29 31.67
N ALA A 10 -42.34 -3.12 31.70
CA ALA A 10 -41.22 -2.78 30.83
C ALA A 10 -39.98 -3.65 31.11
N ILE A 11 -39.67 -3.90 32.39
CA ILE A 11 -38.55 -4.78 32.79
C ILE A 11 -38.78 -6.23 32.35
N VAL A 12 -40.03 -6.72 32.51
CA VAL A 12 -40.39 -8.07 32.06
C VAL A 12 -40.33 -8.21 30.54
N GLN A 13 -40.73 -7.16 29.79
CA GLN A 13 -40.63 -7.13 28.33
C GLN A 13 -39.19 -7.02 27.83
N MET A 14 -38.29 -6.37 28.58
CA MET A 14 -36.87 -6.35 28.25
C MET A 14 -36.17 -7.71 28.38
N GLY A 15 -36.73 -8.62 29.17
CA GLY A 15 -36.16 -9.95 29.38
C GLY A 15 -35.01 -9.97 30.40
N ASN A 16 -34.39 -11.12 30.60
CA ASN A 16 -33.34 -11.30 31.58
C ASN A 16 -32.10 -10.50 31.21
N ALA A 17 -31.70 -9.56 32.09
CA ALA A 17 -30.53 -8.70 31.89
C ALA A 17 -29.23 -9.49 31.58
N GLU A 18 -29.11 -10.71 32.12
CA GLU A 18 -27.98 -11.59 31.88
C GLU A 18 -27.97 -12.16 30.44
N GLU A 19 -29.15 -12.51 29.91
CA GLU A 19 -29.30 -12.97 28.52
C GLU A 19 -29.08 -11.83 27.53
N ILE A 20 -29.59 -10.63 27.82
CA ILE A 20 -29.34 -9.44 27.01
C ILE A 20 -27.86 -9.10 27.05
N GLY A 21 -27.24 -9.12 28.23
CA GLY A 21 -25.78 -8.91 28.38
C GLY A 21 -24.94 -9.92 27.60
N LYS A 22 -25.31 -11.22 27.63
CA LYS A 22 -24.65 -12.26 26.84
C LYS A 22 -24.84 -12.07 25.32
N LYS A 23 -26.05 -11.69 24.88
CA LYS A 23 -26.35 -11.38 23.46
C LYS A 23 -25.56 -10.14 23.00
N LEU A 24 -25.56 -9.08 23.79
CA LEU A 24 -24.78 -7.87 23.52
C LEU A 24 -23.28 -8.14 23.50
N ASN A 25 -22.74 -8.91 24.45
CA ASN A 25 -21.35 -9.30 24.46
C ASN A 25 -20.95 -10.13 23.22
N LYS A 26 -21.81 -11.03 22.76
CA LYS A 26 -21.58 -11.82 21.54
C LYS A 26 -21.53 -10.96 20.28
N ILE A 27 -22.31 -9.87 20.22
CA ILE A 27 -22.36 -8.90 19.11
C ILE A 27 -21.17 -7.94 19.18
N HIS A 28 -20.79 -7.50 20.39
CA HIS A 28 -19.72 -6.53 20.62
C HIS A 28 -18.32 -7.16 20.75
N LYS A 29 -18.22 -8.52 20.78
CA LYS A 29 -16.93 -9.18 20.88
C LYS A 29 -16.08 -8.84 19.66
N PRO A 30 -14.88 -8.30 19.85
CA PRO A 30 -13.96 -7.98 18.76
C PRO A 30 -13.60 -9.25 17.99
N LYS A 31 -13.79 -9.22 16.67
CA LYS A 31 -13.48 -10.35 15.80
C LYS A 31 -12.12 -10.15 15.14
N LEU A 32 -11.25 -11.13 15.32
CA LEU A 32 -9.96 -11.19 14.65
C LEU A 32 -10.11 -11.94 13.31
N ASP A 33 -9.49 -11.44 12.26
CA ASP A 33 -9.43 -12.12 10.98
C ASP A 33 -8.23 -13.07 10.95
N TRP A 34 -8.47 -14.33 11.36
CA TRP A 34 -7.44 -15.36 11.38
C TRP A 34 -6.91 -15.71 9.99
N LYS A 35 -7.75 -15.61 8.94
CA LYS A 35 -7.33 -15.91 7.57
C LYS A 35 -6.26 -14.92 7.11
N LEU A 36 -6.51 -13.63 7.34
CA LEU A 36 -5.56 -12.57 7.00
C LEU A 36 -4.24 -12.73 7.77
N LEU A 37 -4.29 -13.14 9.05
CA LEU A 37 -3.08 -13.40 9.85
C LEU A 37 -2.29 -14.59 9.34
N ILE A 38 -2.94 -15.69 8.97
CA ILE A 38 -2.26 -16.87 8.41
C ILE A 38 -1.56 -16.50 7.10
N ILE A 39 -2.24 -15.78 6.20
CA ILE A 39 -1.65 -15.31 4.94
C ILE A 39 -0.45 -14.39 5.22
N LEU A 40 -0.56 -13.48 6.19
CA LEU A 40 0.55 -12.63 6.61
C LEU A 40 1.76 -13.44 7.08
N ILE A 41 1.55 -14.47 7.92
CA ILE A 41 2.64 -15.34 8.41
C ILE A 41 3.33 -16.05 7.24
N VAL A 42 2.57 -16.55 6.26
CA VAL A 42 3.13 -17.18 5.06
C VAL A 42 3.98 -16.19 4.25
N LEU A 43 3.49 -14.97 4.03
CA LEU A 43 4.24 -13.94 3.31
C LEU A 43 5.50 -13.51 4.07
N LEU A 44 5.45 -13.39 5.40
CA LEU A 44 6.62 -13.11 6.23
C LEU A 44 7.62 -14.28 6.20
N GLY A 45 7.16 -15.52 6.08
CA GLY A 45 7.99 -16.70 5.84
C GLY A 45 8.78 -16.59 4.52
N PHE A 46 8.13 -16.19 3.42
CA PHE A 46 8.83 -15.89 2.18
C PHE A 46 9.80 -14.70 2.32
N GLY A 47 9.44 -13.67 3.08
CA GLY A 47 10.35 -12.57 3.39
C GLY A 47 11.58 -13.01 4.17
N PHE A 48 11.43 -13.97 5.09
CA PHE A 48 12.56 -14.60 5.77
C PHE A 48 13.46 -15.38 4.82
N LEU A 49 12.88 -16.11 3.84
CA LEU A 49 13.67 -16.79 2.80
C LEU A 49 14.52 -15.78 1.99
N VAL A 50 13.93 -14.63 1.59
CA VAL A 50 14.68 -13.56 0.89
C VAL A 50 15.83 -13.03 1.78
N ALA A 51 15.59 -12.80 3.05
CA ALA A 51 16.63 -12.34 3.98
C ALA A 51 17.72 -13.39 4.17
N PHE A 52 17.37 -14.68 4.23
CA PHE A 52 18.29 -15.78 4.34
C PHE A 52 19.15 -15.93 3.07
N THR A 53 18.55 -15.89 1.89
CA THR A 53 19.26 -15.91 0.60
C THR A 53 20.28 -14.80 0.53
N ARG A 54 19.84 -13.56 0.81
CA ARG A 54 20.76 -12.41 0.87
C ARG A 54 21.91 -12.66 1.87
N ALA A 55 21.61 -13.20 3.03
CA ALA A 55 22.62 -13.49 4.05
C ALA A 55 23.63 -14.52 3.58
N SER A 56 23.23 -15.54 2.83
CA SER A 56 24.12 -16.62 2.37
C SER A 56 25.03 -16.19 1.22
N HIS A 57 24.61 -15.24 0.37
CA HIS A 57 25.38 -14.84 -0.83
C HIS A 57 26.29 -13.62 -0.63
N ILE A 58 25.96 -12.68 0.25
CA ILE A 58 26.80 -11.49 0.49
C ILE A 58 28.06 -11.83 1.31
N VAL A 59 28.19 -13.04 1.84
CA VAL A 59 29.08 -13.27 2.97
C VAL A 59 30.19 -14.24 2.66
N SER A 60 31.39 -13.70 2.55
CA SER A 60 32.64 -14.41 2.87
C SER A 60 32.85 -14.59 4.41
N ASP A 61 32.23 -13.76 5.25
CA ASP A 61 32.40 -13.72 6.71
C ASP A 61 31.07 -13.92 7.46
N GLY A 62 31.00 -14.94 8.31
CA GLY A 62 29.79 -15.30 9.09
C GLY A 62 29.23 -14.18 9.99
N TYR A 63 30.00 -13.13 10.27
CA TYR A 63 29.54 -11.95 11.00
C TYR A 63 28.52 -11.11 10.22
N GLU A 64 28.70 -10.94 8.92
CA GLU A 64 27.76 -10.17 8.09
C GLU A 64 26.45 -10.92 7.87
N MET A 65 26.50 -12.26 7.76
CA MET A 65 25.31 -13.11 7.69
C MET A 65 24.40 -12.90 8.89
N ALA A 66 24.96 -12.99 10.09
CA ALA A 66 24.22 -12.77 11.34
C ALA A 66 23.56 -11.38 11.36
N ASN A 67 24.26 -10.34 10.88
CA ASN A 67 23.74 -8.98 10.82
C ASN A 67 22.53 -8.83 9.90
N VAL A 68 22.48 -9.49 8.74
CA VAL A 68 21.33 -9.41 7.81
C VAL A 68 20.10 -10.03 8.45
N ILE A 69 20.22 -11.22 9.04
CA ILE A 69 19.11 -11.91 9.69
C ILE A 69 18.65 -11.14 10.94
N GLU A 70 19.58 -10.68 11.77
CA GLU A 70 19.27 -9.87 12.96
C GLU A 70 18.47 -8.61 12.58
N ARG A 71 18.90 -7.88 11.56
CA ARG A 71 18.21 -6.68 11.09
C ARG A 71 16.79 -6.97 10.57
N TYR A 72 16.58 -8.12 9.93
CA TYR A 72 15.25 -8.54 9.50
C TYR A 72 14.37 -8.89 10.72
N LEU A 73 14.89 -9.65 11.68
CA LEU A 73 14.18 -10.01 12.92
C LEU A 73 13.84 -8.77 13.76
N CYS A 74 14.78 -7.83 13.88
CA CYS A 74 14.52 -6.54 14.55
C CYS A 74 13.37 -5.77 13.86
N ALA A 75 13.33 -5.75 12.53
CA ALA A 75 12.23 -5.13 11.78
C ALA A 75 10.90 -5.85 11.99
N LEU A 76 10.89 -7.19 12.06
CA LEU A 76 9.70 -7.99 12.38
C LEU A 76 9.18 -7.70 13.79
N ILE A 77 10.08 -7.66 14.79
CA ILE A 77 9.71 -7.35 16.18
C ILE A 77 9.15 -5.93 16.29
N ALA A 78 9.85 -4.94 15.73
CA ALA A 78 9.40 -3.56 15.73
C ALA A 78 8.06 -3.41 14.99
N GLY A 79 7.93 -4.00 13.81
CA GLY A 79 6.69 -4.01 13.04
C GLY A 79 5.54 -4.65 13.81
N SER A 80 5.78 -5.74 14.52
CA SER A 80 4.78 -6.41 15.34
C SER A 80 4.33 -5.54 16.52
N ILE A 81 5.25 -4.89 17.22
CA ILE A 81 4.95 -3.97 18.33
C ILE A 81 4.10 -2.81 17.85
N PHE A 82 4.52 -2.12 16.77
CA PHE A 82 3.75 -1.02 16.20
C PHE A 82 2.38 -1.48 15.66
N SER A 83 2.31 -2.67 15.07
CA SER A 83 1.06 -3.26 14.58
C SER A 83 0.08 -3.52 15.73
N ILE A 84 0.54 -4.07 16.85
CA ILE A 84 -0.29 -4.29 18.03
C ILE A 84 -0.81 -2.94 18.55
N PHE A 85 0.05 -1.92 18.61
CA PHE A 85 -0.35 -0.59 19.03
C PHE A 85 -1.44 -0.01 18.12
N ILE A 86 -1.26 -0.05 16.78
CA ILE A 86 -2.24 0.44 15.80
C ILE A 86 -3.54 -0.34 15.85
N TYR A 87 -3.48 -1.67 16.06
CA TYR A 87 -4.66 -2.52 16.17
C TYR A 87 -5.63 -2.06 17.27
N PHE A 88 -5.11 -1.49 18.38
CA PHE A 88 -5.94 -0.98 19.47
C PHE A 88 -6.41 0.47 19.26
N ILE A 89 -5.80 1.23 18.35
CA ILE A 89 -6.23 2.61 18.05
C ILE A 89 -7.61 2.62 17.38
N ASP A 90 -8.35 3.67 17.69
CA ASP A 90 -9.62 3.97 17.01
C ASP A 90 -9.36 4.66 15.67
N TYR A 91 -9.61 3.95 14.55
CA TYR A 91 -9.40 4.51 13.22
C TYR A 91 -10.27 5.75 12.93
N THR A 92 -11.39 5.94 13.62
CA THR A 92 -12.22 7.15 13.47
C THR A 92 -11.49 8.39 13.96
N LYS A 93 -10.64 8.25 14.99
CA LYS A 93 -9.75 9.32 15.44
C LYS A 93 -8.66 9.61 14.40
N ILE A 94 -8.10 8.57 13.77
CA ILE A 94 -7.09 8.71 12.70
C ILE A 94 -7.67 9.57 11.56
N ILE A 95 -8.86 9.26 11.10
CA ILE A 95 -9.54 10.01 10.03
C ILE A 95 -9.76 11.48 10.40
N LYS A 96 -10.03 11.79 11.67
CA LYS A 96 -10.23 13.16 12.14
C LYS A 96 -8.96 14.03 11.96
N TYR A 97 -7.78 13.44 12.05
CA TYR A 97 -6.49 14.14 11.90
C TYR A 97 -5.94 14.11 10.46
N SER A 98 -6.78 13.94 9.46
CA SER A 98 -6.40 13.84 8.04
C SER A 98 -5.51 14.99 7.53
N ASN A 99 -5.75 16.23 7.98
CA ASN A 99 -4.88 17.37 7.64
C ASN A 99 -3.45 17.18 8.17
N VAL A 100 -3.31 16.65 9.39
CA VAL A 100 -2.00 16.40 10.02
C VAL A 100 -1.25 15.32 9.25
N PHE A 101 -1.91 14.23 8.89
CA PHE A 101 -1.30 13.17 8.08
C PHE A 101 -0.86 13.65 6.70
N TYR A 102 -1.65 14.53 6.06
CA TYR A 102 -1.27 15.15 4.79
C TYR A 102 0.00 16.00 4.94
N ILE A 103 0.06 16.84 5.98
CA ILE A 103 1.22 17.70 6.25
C ILE A 103 2.45 16.86 6.55
N ILE A 104 2.33 15.84 7.41
CA ILE A 104 3.45 14.94 7.73
C ILE A 104 3.97 14.24 6.48
N ALA A 105 3.07 13.68 5.64
CA ALA A 105 3.46 13.04 4.38
C ALA A 105 4.23 14.01 3.47
N THR A 106 3.72 15.23 3.32
CA THR A 106 4.35 16.27 2.51
C THR A 106 5.73 16.66 3.07
N LEU A 107 5.85 16.82 4.40
CA LEU A 107 7.12 17.15 5.04
C LEU A 107 8.17 16.06 4.84
N PHE A 108 7.82 14.77 4.93
CA PHE A 108 8.75 13.67 4.65
C PHE A 108 9.31 13.74 3.22
N VAL A 109 8.45 14.02 2.25
CA VAL A 109 8.87 14.10 0.84
C VAL A 109 9.70 15.34 0.58
N VAL A 110 9.28 16.52 1.09
CA VAL A 110 10.04 17.78 0.96
C VAL A 110 11.39 17.66 1.65
N TYR A 111 11.44 17.07 2.85
CA TYR A 111 12.70 16.83 3.56
C TYR A 111 13.66 15.97 2.74
N SER A 112 13.18 14.88 2.11
CA SER A 112 14.03 14.03 1.29
C SER A 112 14.53 14.74 0.04
N PHE A 113 13.74 15.63 -0.55
CA PHE A 113 14.12 16.42 -1.71
C PHE A 113 15.23 17.44 -1.37
N LEU A 114 15.16 18.06 -0.19
CA LEU A 114 16.11 19.10 0.24
C LEU A 114 17.38 18.53 0.88
N PHE A 115 17.26 17.47 1.65
CA PHE A 115 18.32 16.95 2.53
C PHE A 115 18.63 15.46 2.27
N GLY A 116 17.93 14.81 1.35
CA GLY A 116 18.11 13.40 1.04
C GLY A 116 19.39 13.12 0.26
N ILE A 117 19.86 11.88 0.34
CA ILE A 117 20.93 11.37 -0.53
C ILE A 117 20.31 10.80 -1.81
N ASN A 118 20.97 11.02 -2.95
CA ASN A 118 20.51 10.47 -4.23
C ASN A 118 21.05 9.05 -4.40
N ILE A 119 20.15 8.07 -4.48
CA ILE A 119 20.47 6.68 -4.81
C ILE A 119 19.73 6.32 -6.10
N SER A 120 20.46 5.99 -7.15
CA SER A 120 19.90 5.66 -8.48
C SER A 120 18.91 6.73 -9.02
N GLY A 121 19.21 8.00 -8.78
CA GLY A 121 18.38 9.14 -9.22
C GLY A 121 17.17 9.45 -8.34
N LEU A 122 16.96 8.73 -7.24
CA LEU A 122 15.87 8.96 -6.29
C LEU A 122 16.40 9.52 -4.97
N PRO A 123 15.75 10.52 -4.37
CA PRO A 123 16.12 11.01 -3.06
C PRO A 123 15.66 10.06 -1.95
N TYR A 124 16.61 9.65 -1.13
CA TYR A 124 16.38 8.81 0.05
C TYR A 124 16.63 9.61 1.33
N ILE A 125 15.86 9.32 2.37
CA ILE A 125 16.13 9.83 3.71
C ILE A 125 17.21 8.96 4.33
N TYR A 126 18.34 9.59 4.69
CA TYR A 126 19.46 8.96 5.36
C TYR A 126 19.49 9.36 6.83
N ILE A 127 19.39 8.40 7.72
CA ILE A 127 19.52 8.62 9.17
C ILE A 127 20.85 8.05 9.66
N SER A 128 21.24 6.88 9.17
CA SER A 128 22.50 6.22 9.47
C SER A 128 22.85 5.25 8.34
N PRO A 129 24.10 4.73 8.28
CA PRO A 129 24.48 3.70 7.29
C PRO A 129 23.53 2.50 7.26
N SER A 130 22.90 2.25 8.40
CA SER A 130 21.95 1.13 8.56
C SER A 130 20.49 1.52 8.32
N ILE A 131 20.13 2.80 8.23
CA ILE A 131 18.74 3.27 8.10
C ILE A 131 18.66 4.29 6.98
N THR A 132 18.35 3.78 5.80
CA THR A 132 18.12 4.55 4.59
C THR A 132 16.81 4.07 3.95
N PHE A 133 15.92 4.98 3.56
CA PHE A 133 14.63 4.60 3.00
C PHE A 133 14.05 5.66 2.05
N SER A 134 13.22 5.20 1.12
CA SER A 134 12.45 6.10 0.25
C SER A 134 11.33 6.78 1.04
N PRO A 135 11.13 8.10 0.89
CA PRO A 135 10.04 8.83 1.55
C PRO A 135 8.67 8.33 1.12
N VAL A 136 8.54 7.76 -0.08
CA VAL A 136 7.30 7.21 -0.64
C VAL A 136 6.69 6.15 0.27
N VAL A 137 7.53 5.35 0.93
CA VAL A 137 7.10 4.25 1.82
C VAL A 137 6.19 4.76 2.93
N ILE A 138 6.54 5.90 3.53
CA ILE A 138 5.76 6.52 4.60
C ILE A 138 4.67 7.43 4.03
N ALA A 139 4.99 8.22 3.00
CA ALA A 139 4.09 9.23 2.50
C ALA A 139 2.84 8.64 1.82
N MET A 140 2.97 7.53 1.08
CA MET A 140 1.85 6.93 0.35
C MET A 140 0.68 6.52 1.27
N PRO A 141 0.86 5.71 2.33
CA PRO A 141 -0.23 5.37 3.22
C PRO A 141 -0.81 6.58 3.97
N LEU A 142 0.03 7.55 4.34
CA LEU A 142 -0.44 8.78 4.99
C LEU A 142 -1.31 9.64 4.05
N TYR A 143 -0.95 9.76 2.77
CA TYR A 143 -1.79 10.41 1.76
C TYR A 143 -3.12 9.69 1.54
N ILE A 144 -3.14 8.36 1.57
CA ILE A 144 -4.38 7.56 1.48
C ILE A 144 -5.30 7.87 2.67
N ILE A 145 -4.77 7.85 3.90
CA ILE A 145 -5.52 8.20 5.12
C ILE A 145 -6.08 9.62 5.02
N ALA A 146 -5.25 10.56 4.61
CA ALA A 146 -5.64 11.96 4.46
C ALA A 146 -6.75 12.14 3.43
N PHE A 147 -6.64 11.50 2.27
CA PHE A 147 -7.62 11.56 1.19
C PHE A 147 -9.00 11.04 1.64
N VAL A 148 -9.03 9.89 2.32
CA VAL A 148 -10.28 9.35 2.87
C VAL A 148 -10.91 10.31 3.88
N GLY A 149 -10.10 10.93 4.74
CA GLY A 149 -10.60 11.92 5.69
C GLY A 149 -11.17 13.18 5.02
N PHE A 150 -10.54 13.65 3.94
CA PHE A 150 -11.06 14.79 3.18
C PHE A 150 -12.38 14.49 2.48
N LEU A 151 -12.56 13.26 1.97
CA LEU A 151 -13.83 12.85 1.36
C LEU A 151 -14.99 12.86 2.35
N ASN A 152 -14.75 12.67 3.64
CA ASN A 152 -15.78 12.47 4.67
C ASN A 152 -15.99 13.64 5.64
N SER A 153 -15.21 14.71 5.55
CA SER A 153 -15.35 15.92 6.40
C SER A 153 -16.67 16.66 6.10
N GLU A 154 -17.79 16.20 6.65
CA GLU A 154 -19.12 16.80 6.40
C GLU A 154 -19.32 18.17 7.06
N LYS A 155 -18.62 18.44 8.16
CA LYS A 155 -18.92 19.61 9.01
C LYS A 155 -18.28 20.93 8.60
N GLN A 156 -17.31 20.95 7.69
CA GLN A 156 -16.50 22.16 7.51
C GLN A 156 -16.84 23.06 6.31
N TYR A 157 -17.55 22.60 5.29
CA TYR A 157 -17.71 23.39 4.07
C TYR A 157 -19.09 23.30 3.40
N LYS A 158 -20.12 23.81 4.08
CA LYS A 158 -21.41 24.17 3.42
C LYS A 158 -21.33 25.52 2.67
N LYS A 159 -20.17 26.18 2.64
CA LYS A 159 -19.99 27.44 1.91
C LYS A 159 -19.71 27.18 0.45
N ASN A 160 -20.68 27.44 -0.41
CA ASN A 160 -20.44 27.65 -1.83
C ASN A 160 -19.89 29.06 -2.01
N VAL A 161 -18.76 29.20 -2.68
CA VAL A 161 -18.23 30.50 -3.11
C VAL A 161 -18.52 30.66 -4.60
N THR A 162 -19.15 31.75 -4.95
CA THR A 162 -19.36 32.13 -6.36
C THR A 162 -18.11 32.75 -6.92
N ILE A 163 -17.39 32.01 -7.78
CA ILE A 163 -16.27 32.52 -8.58
C ILE A 163 -16.72 32.45 -10.05
N PHE A 164 -16.61 33.56 -10.77
CA PHE A 164 -17.04 33.68 -12.16
C PHE A 164 -18.49 33.17 -12.42
N ASN A 165 -19.45 33.58 -11.59
CA ASN A 165 -20.87 33.20 -11.73
C ASN A 165 -21.18 31.68 -11.59
N LYS A 166 -20.23 30.85 -11.11
CA LYS A 166 -20.44 29.42 -10.81
C LYS A 166 -20.28 29.17 -9.34
N ASN A 167 -21.27 28.48 -8.74
CA ASN A 167 -21.18 27.97 -7.38
C ASN A 167 -20.16 26.82 -7.31
N ILE A 168 -18.97 27.09 -6.80
CA ILE A 168 -17.92 26.08 -6.62
C ILE A 168 -18.05 25.49 -5.21
N ASN A 169 -18.15 24.19 -5.14
CA ASN A 169 -18.11 23.47 -3.88
C ASN A 169 -16.66 23.47 -3.36
N LEU A 170 -16.38 24.31 -2.38
CA LEU A 170 -15.05 24.47 -1.78
C LEU A 170 -14.43 23.16 -1.29
N LYS A 171 -15.27 22.24 -0.81
CA LYS A 171 -14.81 20.92 -0.38
C LYS A 171 -14.24 20.12 -1.55
N LEU A 172 -14.96 20.09 -2.66
CA LEU A 172 -14.52 19.37 -3.86
C LEU A 172 -13.23 19.99 -4.45
N ALA A 173 -13.18 21.32 -4.51
CA ALA A 173 -11.99 22.04 -4.94
C ALA A 173 -10.78 21.69 -4.06
N LYS A 174 -10.91 21.73 -2.72
CA LYS A 174 -9.85 21.34 -1.79
C LYS A 174 -9.36 19.92 -2.03
N ILE A 175 -10.26 18.94 -2.18
CA ILE A 175 -9.91 17.54 -2.40
C ILE A 175 -9.09 17.40 -3.70
N ILE A 176 -9.58 17.98 -4.79
CA ILE A 176 -8.90 17.93 -6.10
C ILE A 176 -7.52 18.58 -6.01
N THR A 177 -7.42 19.79 -5.44
CA THR A 177 -6.15 20.52 -5.34
C THR A 177 -5.12 19.73 -4.51
N LEU A 178 -5.51 19.22 -3.34
CA LEU A 178 -4.59 18.44 -2.49
C LEU A 178 -4.19 17.12 -3.15
N SER A 179 -5.09 16.47 -3.92
CA SER A 179 -4.75 15.25 -4.67
C SER A 179 -3.76 15.54 -5.79
N ILE A 180 -3.94 16.64 -6.54
CA ILE A 180 -3.00 17.06 -7.59
C ILE A 180 -1.64 17.39 -6.98
N ILE A 181 -1.60 18.14 -5.88
CA ILE A 181 -0.36 18.50 -5.20
C ILE A 181 0.40 17.25 -4.75
N SER A 182 -0.25 16.26 -4.14
CA SER A 182 0.42 15.03 -3.68
C SER A 182 0.98 14.19 -4.84
N ILE A 183 0.27 14.13 -5.97
CA ILE A 183 0.75 13.45 -7.18
C ILE A 183 1.94 14.23 -7.76
N PHE A 184 1.83 15.57 -7.87
CA PHE A 184 2.91 16.41 -8.38
C PHE A 184 4.18 16.30 -7.54
N ILE A 185 4.07 16.25 -6.22
CA ILE A 185 5.19 16.04 -5.30
C ILE A 185 5.90 14.71 -5.58
N PHE A 186 5.17 13.61 -5.88
CA PHE A 186 5.78 12.34 -6.24
C PHE A 186 6.45 12.37 -7.63
N VAL A 187 5.90 13.14 -8.57
CA VAL A 187 6.56 13.37 -9.87
C VAL A 187 7.85 14.18 -9.70
N SER A 188 7.86 15.16 -8.80
CA SER A 188 9.05 16.01 -8.54
C SER A 188 10.24 15.22 -7.95
N ILE A 189 9.99 14.13 -7.24
CA ILE A 189 11.02 13.17 -6.79
C ILE A 189 11.13 11.99 -7.77
N PRO A 190 11.46 12.14 -9.00
CA PRO A 190 11.37 11.25 -10.17
C PRO A 190 10.72 9.85 -9.92
N SER A 191 9.66 9.81 -9.10
CA SER A 191 8.95 8.59 -8.74
C SER A 191 7.61 8.50 -9.49
N ILE A 192 7.68 8.52 -10.83
CA ILE A 192 6.51 8.57 -11.73
C ILE A 192 5.56 7.41 -11.48
N VAL A 193 6.07 6.20 -11.28
CA VAL A 193 5.23 5.02 -11.04
C VAL A 193 4.52 5.11 -9.71
N SER A 194 5.15 5.67 -8.67
CA SER A 194 4.50 5.92 -7.37
C SER A 194 3.39 6.96 -7.48
N ALA A 195 3.62 8.03 -8.26
CA ALA A 195 2.61 9.04 -8.56
C ALA A 195 1.41 8.43 -9.29
N PHE A 196 1.66 7.56 -10.27
CA PHE A 196 0.64 6.83 -11.01
C PHE A 196 -0.18 5.91 -10.10
N ILE A 197 0.47 5.12 -9.25
CA ILE A 197 -0.21 4.24 -8.29
C ILE A 197 -1.05 5.05 -7.30
N LEU A 198 -0.53 6.16 -6.76
CA LEU A 198 -1.29 7.02 -5.86
C LEU A 198 -2.52 7.61 -6.55
N GLY A 199 -2.37 8.05 -7.80
CA GLY A 199 -3.47 8.53 -8.65
C GLY A 199 -4.54 7.45 -8.85
N LEU A 200 -4.16 6.23 -9.19
CA LEU A 200 -5.08 5.09 -9.33
C LEU A 200 -5.81 4.80 -8.01
N ILE A 201 -5.12 4.82 -6.88
CA ILE A 201 -5.73 4.61 -5.56
C ILE A 201 -6.79 5.69 -5.29
N TYR A 202 -6.50 6.96 -5.57
CA TYR A 202 -7.46 8.04 -5.43
C TYR A 202 -8.70 7.86 -6.33
N LEU A 203 -8.49 7.40 -7.58
CA LEU A 203 -9.58 7.09 -8.50
C LEU A 203 -10.44 5.92 -8.00
N ILE A 204 -9.84 4.86 -7.49
CA ILE A 204 -10.54 3.71 -6.91
C ILE A 204 -11.39 4.15 -5.71
N ILE A 205 -10.80 4.86 -4.75
CA ILE A 205 -11.51 5.37 -3.57
C ILE A 205 -12.64 6.32 -3.98
N GLY A 206 -12.36 7.25 -4.90
CA GLY A 206 -13.34 8.19 -5.44
C GLY A 206 -14.50 7.48 -6.15
N THR A 207 -14.21 6.43 -6.92
CA THR A 207 -15.22 5.59 -7.59
C THR A 207 -16.16 4.94 -6.58
N VAL A 208 -15.62 4.32 -5.54
CA VAL A 208 -16.43 3.68 -4.49
C VAL A 208 -17.31 4.71 -3.77
N LYS A 209 -16.78 5.90 -3.49
CA LYS A 209 -17.56 6.98 -2.88
C LYS A 209 -18.67 7.47 -3.80
N LEU A 210 -18.40 7.66 -5.10
CA LEU A 210 -19.39 8.12 -6.09
C LEU A 210 -20.47 7.08 -6.40
N VAL A 211 -20.13 5.79 -6.38
CA VAL A 211 -21.10 4.71 -6.60
C VAL A 211 -22.21 4.72 -5.55
N GLN A 212 -21.93 5.20 -4.36
CA GLN A 212 -22.92 5.34 -3.28
C GLN A 212 -23.82 6.56 -3.44
N THR A 213 -23.45 7.54 -4.26
CA THR A 213 -24.30 8.71 -4.54
C THR A 213 -25.30 8.37 -5.65
N LYS A 214 -26.59 8.69 -5.43
CA LYS A 214 -27.65 8.37 -6.39
C LYS A 214 -27.74 9.36 -7.56
N THR A 215 -27.21 10.58 -7.41
CA THR A 215 -27.37 11.68 -8.38
C THR A 215 -26.27 11.70 -9.44
N ASN A 216 -26.63 11.71 -10.73
CA ASN A 216 -25.73 11.88 -11.89
C ASN A 216 -24.50 10.94 -11.92
N ARG A 217 -24.65 9.72 -11.38
CA ARG A 217 -23.58 8.74 -11.19
C ARG A 217 -22.71 8.52 -12.44
N LYS A 218 -23.34 8.25 -13.59
CA LYS A 218 -22.61 7.99 -14.85
C LYS A 218 -21.75 9.18 -15.27
N ARG A 219 -22.31 10.40 -15.27
CA ARG A 219 -21.58 11.62 -15.63
C ARG A 219 -20.40 11.87 -14.68
N ASN A 220 -20.62 11.73 -13.36
CA ASN A 220 -19.57 11.98 -12.38
C ASN A 220 -18.45 10.95 -12.47
N LEU A 221 -18.73 9.68 -12.79
CA LEU A 221 -17.73 8.65 -13.06
C LEU A 221 -16.93 8.94 -14.33
N LEU A 222 -17.61 9.36 -15.42
CA LEU A 222 -16.93 9.75 -16.66
C LEU A 222 -15.96 10.93 -16.44
N ILE A 223 -16.36 11.91 -15.63
CA ILE A 223 -15.49 13.04 -15.28
C ILE A 223 -14.33 12.59 -14.40
N LEU A 224 -14.59 11.75 -13.40
CA LEU A 224 -13.57 11.26 -12.46
C LEU A 224 -12.45 10.49 -13.17
N TRP A 225 -12.77 9.66 -14.14
CA TRP A 225 -11.80 8.87 -14.89
C TRP A 225 -11.30 9.58 -16.15
N GLY A 226 -12.18 10.27 -16.88
CA GLY A 226 -11.87 10.91 -18.15
C GLY A 226 -10.84 12.03 -18.02
N ILE A 227 -11.01 12.93 -17.06
CA ILE A 227 -10.07 14.05 -16.88
C ILE A 227 -8.66 13.57 -16.52
N PRO A 228 -8.45 12.70 -15.51
CA PRO A 228 -7.10 12.19 -15.19
C PRO A 228 -6.48 11.37 -16.31
N ILE A 229 -7.26 10.60 -17.07
CA ILE A 229 -6.75 9.85 -18.21
C ILE A 229 -6.23 10.83 -19.29
N ILE A 230 -7.01 11.84 -19.68
CA ILE A 230 -6.61 12.82 -20.69
C ILE A 230 -5.37 13.60 -20.21
N LEU A 231 -5.38 14.11 -18.99
CA LEU A 231 -4.23 14.83 -18.44
C LEU A 231 -3.00 13.93 -18.29
N GLY A 232 -3.18 12.68 -17.84
CA GLY A 232 -2.11 11.71 -17.70
C GLY A 232 -1.48 11.33 -19.05
N THR A 233 -2.28 11.18 -20.11
CA THR A 233 -1.76 10.92 -21.47
C THR A 233 -1.00 12.12 -22.01
N ILE A 234 -1.48 13.35 -21.80
CA ILE A 234 -0.77 14.56 -22.23
C ILE A 234 0.57 14.68 -21.48
N LEU A 235 0.58 14.47 -20.16
CA LEU A 235 1.80 14.50 -19.36
C LEU A 235 2.77 13.39 -19.76
N LEU A 236 2.29 12.17 -20.03
CA LEU A 236 3.13 11.08 -20.50
C LEU A 236 3.78 11.42 -21.83
N LEU A 237 3.01 11.97 -22.78
CA LEU A 237 3.54 12.38 -24.07
C LEU A 237 4.59 13.51 -23.93
N SER A 238 4.36 14.52 -23.08
CA SER A 238 5.35 15.58 -22.86
C SER A 238 6.64 15.04 -22.25
N VAL A 239 6.53 14.13 -21.27
CA VAL A 239 7.69 13.48 -20.64
C VAL A 239 8.47 12.62 -21.66
N ILE A 240 7.80 11.88 -22.53
CA ILE A 240 8.46 11.09 -23.58
C ILE A 240 9.21 12.00 -24.57
N ILE A 241 8.65 13.15 -24.92
CA ILE A 241 9.29 14.11 -25.86
C ILE A 241 10.50 14.79 -25.20
N GLU A 242 10.37 15.22 -23.94
CA GLU A 242 11.42 15.95 -23.23
C GLU A 242 12.55 15.08 -22.67
N THR A 243 12.28 13.79 -22.45
CA THR A 243 13.21 12.87 -21.80
C THR A 243 13.39 11.58 -22.62
N PRO A 244 14.24 11.61 -23.69
CA PRO A 244 14.47 10.45 -24.57
C PRO A 244 14.90 9.18 -23.84
N TYR A 245 15.64 9.32 -22.70
CA TYR A 245 16.09 8.17 -21.91
C TYR A 245 14.94 7.28 -21.38
N ILE A 246 13.71 7.80 -21.28
CA ILE A 246 12.55 6.99 -20.88
C ILE A 246 12.16 6.02 -22.02
N VAL A 247 12.25 6.47 -23.26
CA VAL A 247 12.03 5.62 -24.42
C VAL A 247 13.08 4.51 -24.47
N ASP A 248 14.35 4.85 -24.20
CA ASP A 248 15.45 3.89 -24.15
C ASP A 248 15.22 2.83 -23.07
N ARG A 249 14.71 3.23 -21.90
CA ARG A 249 14.30 2.27 -20.84
C ARG A 249 13.17 1.35 -21.27
N PHE A 250 12.18 1.85 -22.01
CA PHE A 250 11.13 1.00 -22.57
C PHE A 250 11.68 0.02 -23.60
N VAL A 251 12.51 0.50 -24.53
CA VAL A 251 13.16 -0.36 -25.53
C VAL A 251 14.02 -1.42 -24.86
N ALA A 252 14.77 -1.05 -23.82
CA ALA A 252 15.64 -1.96 -23.07
C ALA A 252 14.91 -3.13 -22.39
N VAL A 253 13.64 -2.95 -22.01
CA VAL A 253 12.84 -4.05 -21.45
C VAL A 253 12.53 -5.12 -22.50
N TYR A 254 12.17 -4.70 -23.72
CA TYR A 254 11.76 -5.61 -24.79
C TYR A 254 12.93 -6.11 -25.63
N ASN A 255 13.96 -5.30 -25.81
CA ASN A 255 15.19 -5.63 -26.53
C ASN A 255 16.44 -5.24 -25.71
N PRO A 256 16.72 -5.95 -24.61
CA PRO A 256 17.79 -5.60 -23.70
C PRO A 256 19.18 -5.69 -24.33
N GLU A 257 19.34 -6.56 -25.34
CA GLU A 257 20.63 -6.77 -26.05
C GLU A 257 21.05 -5.52 -26.82
N SER A 258 20.11 -4.70 -27.29
CA SER A 258 20.42 -3.46 -28.03
C SER A 258 21.05 -2.37 -27.15
N GLN A 259 20.96 -2.49 -25.84
CA GLN A 259 21.46 -1.52 -24.85
C GLN A 259 22.12 -2.21 -23.66
N ALA A 260 22.82 -3.34 -23.89
CA ALA A 260 23.37 -4.21 -22.86
C ALA A 260 24.30 -3.48 -21.86
N ASP A 261 25.07 -2.50 -22.33
CA ASP A 261 26.03 -1.75 -21.52
C ASP A 261 25.41 -0.54 -20.77
N CYS A 262 24.09 -0.32 -20.92
CA CYS A 262 23.39 0.82 -20.35
C CYS A 262 22.08 0.40 -19.70
N TYR A 263 20.93 0.88 -20.22
CA TYR A 263 19.60 0.61 -19.66
C TYR A 263 19.15 -0.85 -19.80
N GLY A 264 19.74 -1.60 -20.72
CA GLY A 264 19.44 -3.01 -20.97
C GLY A 264 20.14 -3.98 -20.01
N TRP A 265 21.13 -3.53 -19.24
CA TRP A 265 21.93 -4.41 -18.38
C TRP A 265 21.08 -5.15 -17.32
N ILE A 266 20.25 -4.45 -16.57
CA ILE A 266 19.35 -5.08 -15.59
C ILE A 266 18.30 -5.98 -16.26
N PRO A 267 17.55 -5.55 -17.28
CA PRO A 267 16.61 -6.41 -18.01
C PRO A 267 17.28 -7.64 -18.64
N LEU A 268 18.53 -7.52 -19.15
CA LEU A 268 19.27 -8.64 -19.72
C LEU A 268 19.58 -9.71 -18.67
N ASN A 269 20.09 -9.29 -17.52
CA ASN A 269 20.40 -10.23 -16.43
C ASN A 269 19.12 -10.89 -15.88
N ARG A 270 18.00 -10.17 -15.77
CA ARG A 270 16.70 -10.78 -15.44
C ARG A 270 16.26 -11.82 -16.48
N LYS A 271 16.43 -11.51 -17.78
CA LYS A 271 16.14 -12.45 -18.88
C LYS A 271 16.97 -13.72 -18.77
N ILE A 272 18.25 -13.61 -18.42
CA ILE A 272 19.14 -14.75 -18.18
C ILE A 272 18.59 -15.62 -17.05
N ILE A 273 18.29 -15.03 -15.90
CA ILE A 273 17.72 -15.76 -14.74
C ILE A 273 16.37 -16.42 -15.09
N ILE A 274 15.46 -15.71 -15.74
CA ILE A 274 14.14 -16.26 -16.13
C ILE A 274 14.30 -17.48 -17.05
N ASN A 275 15.25 -17.44 -17.98
CA ASN A 275 15.48 -18.51 -18.94
C ASN A 275 16.24 -19.72 -18.34
N SER A 276 17.10 -19.48 -17.36
CA SER A 276 17.87 -20.55 -16.68
C SER A 276 17.19 -21.09 -15.43
N ALA A 277 16.11 -20.44 -14.96
CA ALA A 277 15.39 -20.84 -13.76
C ALA A 277 14.78 -22.23 -13.90
N GLN A 278 15.11 -23.09 -12.93
CA GLN A 278 14.60 -24.45 -12.86
C GLN A 278 13.18 -24.50 -12.28
N THR A 279 12.54 -25.65 -12.43
CA THR A 279 11.22 -25.87 -11.78
C THR A 279 11.37 -25.79 -10.26
N PHE A 280 12.44 -26.39 -9.71
CA PHE A 280 12.79 -26.37 -8.29
C PHE A 280 14.30 -26.36 -8.14
N GLY A 281 14.81 -25.52 -7.25
CA GLY A 281 16.25 -25.38 -6.98
C GLY A 281 16.88 -24.16 -7.67
N GLU A 282 18.18 -24.11 -7.63
CA GLU A 282 18.99 -22.98 -8.11
C GLU A 282 19.08 -22.98 -9.65
N ALA A 283 19.08 -21.80 -10.22
CA ALA A 283 19.19 -21.60 -11.66
C ALA A 283 20.63 -21.88 -12.15
N ASP A 284 20.75 -22.48 -13.35
CA ASP A 284 22.03 -22.86 -13.92
C ASP A 284 22.81 -21.59 -14.37
N ASP A 285 24.12 -21.56 -14.08
CA ASP A 285 25.12 -20.58 -14.60
C ASP A 285 24.77 -19.09 -14.46
N THR A 286 24.30 -18.69 -13.29
CA THR A 286 23.82 -17.32 -13.01
C THR A 286 24.77 -16.50 -12.13
N SER A 287 25.96 -16.97 -11.82
CA SER A 287 26.86 -16.37 -10.81
C SER A 287 27.06 -14.85 -10.94
N ASN A 288 27.25 -14.34 -12.16
CA ASN A 288 27.43 -12.91 -12.42
C ASN A 288 26.10 -12.11 -12.40
N ALA A 289 24.96 -12.76 -12.69
CA ALA A 289 23.66 -12.12 -12.71
C ALA A 289 23.06 -12.02 -11.30
N LEU A 290 23.42 -12.94 -10.41
CA LEU A 290 22.88 -13.04 -9.05
C LEU A 290 23.37 -11.91 -8.13
N GLU A 291 24.64 -11.50 -8.23
CA GLU A 291 25.20 -10.41 -7.41
C GLU A 291 24.38 -9.12 -7.49
N ILE A 292 23.72 -8.88 -8.65
CA ILE A 292 22.91 -7.68 -8.92
C ILE A 292 21.61 -7.69 -8.12
N PHE A 293 21.02 -8.89 -7.95
CA PHE A 293 19.66 -9.03 -7.43
C PHE A 293 19.61 -9.47 -5.95
N ASP A 294 20.75 -9.78 -5.37
CA ASP A 294 20.85 -10.23 -3.98
C ASP A 294 20.55 -9.16 -2.93
N GLU A 295 20.32 -7.91 -3.34
CA GLU A 295 19.88 -6.86 -2.41
C GLU A 295 18.52 -7.16 -1.75
N GLY A 296 17.72 -8.07 -2.31
CA GLY A 296 16.48 -8.56 -1.71
C GLY A 296 15.39 -7.50 -1.46
N THR A 297 15.57 -6.30 -2.04
CA THR A 297 14.63 -5.18 -1.89
C THR A 297 13.60 -5.18 -3.03
N ASN A 298 13.90 -4.47 -4.13
CA ASN A 298 12.99 -4.38 -5.28
C ASN A 298 12.96 -5.67 -6.10
N TYR A 299 14.04 -6.45 -6.05
CA TYR A 299 14.25 -7.65 -6.85
C TYR A 299 14.03 -8.96 -6.08
N ALA A 300 13.32 -8.89 -4.95
CA ALA A 300 13.05 -10.05 -4.11
C ALA A 300 12.41 -11.23 -4.88
N PHE A 301 11.52 -10.96 -5.84
CA PHE A 301 10.86 -11.99 -6.62
C PHE A 301 11.86 -12.72 -7.56
N ILE A 302 12.69 -11.98 -8.28
CA ILE A 302 13.68 -12.58 -9.18
C ILE A 302 14.80 -13.30 -8.42
N SER A 303 15.18 -12.81 -7.24
CA SER A 303 16.12 -13.48 -6.34
C SER A 303 15.58 -14.84 -5.89
N ILE A 304 14.34 -14.91 -5.46
CA ILE A 304 13.68 -16.19 -5.11
C ILE A 304 13.58 -17.12 -6.33
N LEU A 305 13.27 -16.59 -7.51
CA LEU A 305 13.21 -17.38 -8.74
C LEU A 305 14.57 -18.01 -9.06
N ALA A 306 15.66 -17.25 -8.89
CA ALA A 306 17.00 -17.72 -9.16
C ALA A 306 17.46 -18.81 -8.19
N HIS A 307 17.14 -18.69 -6.89
CA HIS A 307 17.66 -19.62 -5.88
C HIS A 307 16.75 -20.82 -5.59
N TYR A 308 15.44 -20.65 -5.75
CA TYR A 308 14.44 -21.68 -5.36
C TYR A 308 13.57 -22.17 -6.52
N GLY A 309 13.66 -21.52 -7.68
CA GLY A 309 12.93 -21.92 -8.88
C GLY A 309 11.46 -21.45 -8.93
N TRP A 310 10.78 -21.91 -9.99
CA TRP A 310 9.42 -21.48 -10.31
C TRP A 310 8.37 -21.89 -9.28
N VAL A 311 8.49 -23.08 -8.66
CA VAL A 311 7.48 -23.57 -7.69
C VAL A 311 7.35 -22.64 -6.51
N VAL A 312 8.48 -22.19 -5.94
CA VAL A 312 8.49 -21.27 -4.79
C VAL A 312 8.02 -19.88 -5.21
N SER A 313 8.43 -19.41 -6.39
CA SER A 313 8.01 -18.10 -6.94
C SER A 313 6.51 -18.05 -7.21
N VAL A 314 5.92 -19.11 -7.77
CA VAL A 314 4.46 -19.25 -7.93
C VAL A 314 3.76 -19.29 -6.56
N GLY A 315 4.37 -19.93 -5.56
CA GLY A 315 3.89 -19.90 -4.18
C GLY A 315 3.75 -18.48 -3.62
N ILE A 316 4.71 -17.59 -3.90
CA ILE A 316 4.63 -16.17 -3.55
C ILE A 316 3.46 -15.48 -4.25
N VAL A 317 3.31 -15.71 -5.57
CA VAL A 317 2.19 -15.14 -6.35
C VAL A 317 0.85 -15.57 -5.77
N MET A 318 0.71 -16.85 -5.45
CA MET A 318 -0.51 -17.39 -4.83
C MET A 318 -0.79 -16.79 -3.46
N ALA A 319 0.23 -16.59 -2.63
CA ALA A 319 0.09 -15.95 -1.32
C ALA A 319 -0.33 -14.48 -1.44
N VAL A 320 0.24 -13.73 -2.42
CA VAL A 320 -0.15 -12.35 -2.73
C VAL A 320 -1.59 -12.27 -3.26
N LEU A 321 -1.99 -13.21 -4.11
CA LEU A 321 -3.38 -13.32 -4.58
C LEU A 321 -4.34 -13.62 -3.43
N ALA A 322 -3.99 -14.53 -2.53
CA ALA A 322 -4.77 -14.83 -1.35
C ALA A 322 -4.94 -13.61 -0.44
N LEU A 323 -3.85 -12.85 -0.21
CA LEU A 323 -3.90 -11.57 0.51
C LEU A 323 -4.87 -10.59 -0.16
N SER A 324 -4.75 -10.43 -1.47
CA SER A 324 -5.56 -9.51 -2.27
C SER A 324 -7.06 -9.86 -2.18
N ILE A 325 -7.39 -11.13 -2.33
CA ILE A 325 -8.77 -11.64 -2.24
C ILE A 325 -9.34 -11.40 -0.83
N GLU A 326 -8.60 -11.73 0.24
CA GLU A 326 -9.10 -11.55 1.60
C GLU A 326 -9.26 -10.07 1.96
N LEU A 327 -8.38 -9.18 1.49
CA LEU A 327 -8.52 -7.75 1.66
C LEU A 327 -9.77 -7.20 0.94
N ILE A 328 -10.06 -7.66 -0.27
CA ILE A 328 -11.28 -7.30 -1.01
C ILE A 328 -12.53 -7.81 -0.26
N ILE A 329 -12.52 -9.07 0.18
CA ILE A 329 -13.63 -9.64 0.97
C ILE A 329 -13.86 -8.82 2.24
N ASN A 330 -12.81 -8.42 2.93
CA ASN A 330 -12.91 -7.61 4.14
C ASN A 330 -13.48 -6.23 3.85
N SER A 331 -13.13 -5.61 2.74
CA SER A 331 -13.70 -4.31 2.33
C SER A 331 -15.21 -4.38 2.11
N ILE A 332 -15.72 -5.52 1.61
CA ILE A 332 -17.16 -5.73 1.38
C ILE A 332 -17.91 -5.92 2.70
N LYS A 333 -17.29 -6.58 3.68
CA LYS A 333 -17.90 -6.84 5.00
C LYS A 333 -18.08 -5.57 5.84
N ILE A 334 -17.37 -4.48 5.55
CA ILE A 334 -17.47 -3.21 6.29
C ILE A 334 -18.63 -2.37 5.78
N LYS A 335 -19.54 -2.01 6.67
CA LYS A 335 -20.72 -1.18 6.36
C LYS A 335 -20.44 0.32 6.54
N GLU A 336 -19.61 0.68 7.53
CA GLU A 336 -19.23 2.06 7.76
C GLU A 336 -18.32 2.56 6.62
N ILE A 337 -18.71 3.70 6.03
CA ILE A 337 -18.11 4.19 4.79
C ILE A 337 -16.63 4.57 4.93
N ASN A 338 -16.24 5.19 6.05
CA ASN A 338 -14.87 5.64 6.25
C ASN A 338 -13.91 4.46 6.41
N GLY A 339 -14.30 3.47 7.21
CA GLY A 339 -13.56 2.24 7.37
C GLY A 339 -13.47 1.46 6.06
N LYS A 340 -14.57 1.39 5.31
CA LYS A 340 -14.60 0.77 3.99
C LYS A 340 -13.62 1.44 3.01
N LEU A 341 -13.63 2.77 2.92
CA LEU A 341 -12.73 3.51 2.03
C LEU A 341 -11.26 3.38 2.45
N LEU A 342 -10.96 3.34 3.76
CA LEU A 342 -9.60 3.09 4.25
C LEU A 342 -9.11 1.69 3.88
N ILE A 343 -9.93 0.64 4.10
CA ILE A 343 -9.55 -0.72 3.70
C ILE A 343 -9.32 -0.78 2.20
N ILE A 344 -10.21 -0.20 1.38
CA ILE A 344 -10.05 -0.18 -0.08
C ILE A 344 -8.76 0.54 -0.48
N GLY A 345 -8.45 1.67 0.14
CA GLY A 345 -7.22 2.42 -0.13
C GLY A 345 -5.96 1.62 0.19
N MET A 346 -5.89 1.03 1.39
CA MET A 346 -4.75 0.19 1.80
C MET A 346 -4.65 -1.09 0.97
N SER A 347 -5.78 -1.75 0.68
CA SER A 347 -5.82 -2.93 -0.18
C SER A 347 -5.33 -2.62 -1.58
N SER A 348 -5.81 -1.51 -2.18
CA SER A 348 -5.36 -1.08 -3.51
C SER A 348 -3.87 -0.79 -3.53
N MET A 349 -3.30 -0.21 -2.46
CA MET A 349 -1.86 0.01 -2.33
C MET A 349 -1.10 -1.31 -2.38
N PHE A 350 -1.46 -2.30 -1.55
CA PHE A 350 -0.80 -3.60 -1.54
C PHE A 350 -0.92 -4.35 -2.88
N ILE A 351 -2.12 -4.36 -3.46
CA ILE A 351 -2.40 -5.03 -4.72
C ILE A 351 -1.59 -4.41 -5.86
N LEU A 352 -1.64 -3.08 -6.02
CA LEU A 352 -0.93 -2.40 -7.09
C LEU A 352 0.59 -2.52 -6.93
N GLN A 353 1.13 -2.32 -5.73
CA GLN A 353 2.57 -2.50 -5.48
C GLN A 353 3.02 -3.91 -5.83
N SER A 354 2.26 -4.94 -5.44
CA SER A 354 2.58 -6.33 -5.75
C SER A 354 2.55 -6.62 -7.24
N ILE A 355 1.51 -6.15 -7.94
CA ILE A 355 1.37 -6.33 -9.40
C ILE A 355 2.56 -5.67 -10.10
N PHE A 356 2.86 -4.41 -9.78
CA PHE A 356 3.96 -3.68 -10.43
C PHE A 356 5.32 -4.33 -10.12
N ASN A 357 5.55 -4.79 -8.87
CA ASN A 357 6.79 -5.48 -8.54
C ASN A 357 6.96 -6.80 -9.31
N ILE A 358 5.93 -7.65 -9.35
CA ILE A 358 5.99 -8.93 -10.07
C ILE A 358 6.19 -8.71 -11.58
N LEU A 359 5.43 -7.79 -12.19
CA LEU A 359 5.55 -7.48 -13.62
C LEU A 359 6.93 -6.94 -13.98
N MET A 360 7.51 -6.07 -13.13
CA MET A 360 8.86 -5.55 -13.29
C MET A 360 9.90 -6.67 -13.22
N ASN A 361 9.81 -7.55 -12.22
CA ASN A 361 10.75 -8.65 -12.06
C ASN A 361 10.65 -9.69 -13.19
N LEU A 362 9.50 -9.79 -13.85
CA LEU A 362 9.30 -10.65 -15.03
C LEU A 362 9.64 -9.95 -16.37
N ASN A 363 10.27 -8.78 -16.36
CA ASN A 363 10.59 -7.99 -17.56
C ASN A 363 9.37 -7.63 -18.43
N LEU A 364 8.19 -7.44 -17.83
CA LEU A 364 6.97 -7.05 -18.56
C LEU A 364 6.75 -5.54 -18.56
N ILE A 365 7.36 -4.83 -17.60
CA ILE A 365 7.31 -3.36 -17.49
C ILE A 365 8.70 -2.82 -17.10
N ILE A 366 8.88 -1.50 -17.28
CA ILE A 366 10.09 -0.79 -16.84
C ILE A 366 10.26 -0.88 -15.32
N ASP A 367 11.50 -0.69 -14.86
CA ASP A 367 11.82 -0.70 -13.44
C ASP A 367 11.00 0.36 -12.68
N ALA A 368 10.18 -0.16 -11.78
CA ALA A 368 9.39 0.60 -10.82
C ALA A 368 9.98 0.33 -9.44
N ASN A 369 10.46 1.35 -8.76
CA ASN A 369 11.13 1.20 -7.45
C ASN A 369 10.12 0.83 -6.33
N PHE A 370 9.51 -0.36 -6.46
CA PHE A 370 8.56 -0.91 -5.49
C PHE A 370 9.03 -2.22 -4.92
N ASN A 371 8.92 -2.31 -3.61
CA ASN A 371 9.14 -3.55 -2.89
C ASN A 371 7.89 -4.42 -2.93
N LEU A 372 8.06 -5.74 -2.95
CA LEU A 372 6.97 -6.69 -2.79
C LEU A 372 6.52 -6.67 -1.31
N PRO A 373 5.27 -6.27 -1.00
CA PRO A 373 4.80 -6.16 0.37
C PRO A 373 5.02 -7.45 1.17
N PHE A 374 5.56 -7.33 2.38
CA PHE A 374 5.87 -8.40 3.34
C PHE A 374 6.96 -9.39 2.92
N VAL A 375 7.31 -9.49 1.64
CA VAL A 375 8.30 -10.43 1.09
C VAL A 375 9.67 -9.78 0.92
N SER A 376 9.72 -8.53 0.43
CA SER A 376 10.99 -7.85 0.20
C SER A 376 11.73 -7.51 1.50
N TYR A 377 13.06 -7.60 1.45
CA TYR A 377 13.98 -7.25 2.53
C TYR A 377 14.10 -5.73 2.74
N GLY A 378 13.04 -5.02 2.93
CA GLY A 378 13.07 -3.59 3.22
C GLY A 378 12.62 -3.33 4.66
N ARG A 379 13.55 -3.08 5.61
CA ARG A 379 13.22 -2.96 7.05
C ARG A 379 12.07 -2.01 7.34
N LEU A 380 12.18 -0.75 6.92
CA LEU A 380 11.13 0.23 7.14
C LEU A 380 9.86 -0.10 6.35
N ASN A 381 10.02 -0.62 5.14
CA ASN A 381 8.92 -1.04 4.30
C ASN A 381 8.10 -2.15 4.96
N LEU A 382 8.78 -3.13 5.55
CA LEU A 382 8.15 -4.20 6.32
C LEU A 382 7.35 -3.65 7.51
N ILE A 383 7.97 -2.77 8.31
CA ILE A 383 7.30 -2.14 9.46
C ILE A 383 6.06 -1.37 9.03
N VAL A 384 6.17 -0.51 8.00
CA VAL A 384 5.05 0.30 7.51
C VAL A 384 3.94 -0.57 6.93
N ASN A 385 4.28 -1.61 6.16
CA ASN A 385 3.29 -2.54 5.61
C ASN A 385 2.54 -3.29 6.72
N MET A 386 3.25 -3.74 7.76
CA MET A 386 2.63 -4.36 8.95
C MET A 386 1.71 -3.38 9.68
N MET A 387 2.10 -2.11 9.83
CA MET A 387 1.27 -1.06 10.40
C MET A 387 0.00 -0.80 9.57
N CYS A 388 0.12 -0.74 8.24
CA CYS A 388 -1.01 -0.56 7.34
C CYS A 388 -1.98 -1.74 7.42
N LEU A 389 -1.48 -2.97 7.47
CA LEU A 389 -2.31 -4.16 7.63
C LEU A 389 -2.98 -4.21 9.03
N ALA A 390 -2.27 -3.78 10.07
CA ALA A 390 -2.84 -3.65 11.40
C ALA A 390 -4.00 -2.63 11.45
N LEU A 391 -3.92 -1.54 10.68
CA LEU A 391 -5.02 -0.60 10.52
C LEU A 391 -6.24 -1.27 9.86
N VAL A 392 -6.04 -2.10 8.84
CA VAL A 392 -7.11 -2.90 8.22
C VAL A 392 -7.74 -3.83 9.25
N LEU A 393 -6.94 -4.54 10.05
CA LEU A 393 -7.41 -5.40 11.13
C LEU A 393 -8.14 -4.63 12.25
N ALA A 394 -7.69 -3.43 12.59
CA ALA A 394 -8.35 -2.55 13.56
C ALA A 394 -9.76 -2.13 13.10
N ILE A 395 -9.92 -1.84 11.80
CA ILE A 395 -11.22 -1.53 11.20
C ILE A 395 -12.11 -2.78 11.20
N TYR A 396 -11.59 -3.93 10.77
CA TYR A 396 -12.32 -5.18 10.73
C TYR A 396 -12.83 -5.61 12.11
N ARG A 397 -12.02 -5.42 13.15
CA ARG A 397 -12.40 -5.70 14.54
C ARG A 397 -13.67 -5.01 14.97
N ARG A 398 -13.92 -3.79 14.47
CA ARG A 398 -15.05 -2.95 14.85
C ARG A 398 -16.25 -3.00 13.88
N LYS A 399 -16.22 -3.88 12.89
CA LYS A 399 -17.23 -3.93 11.81
C LYS A 399 -18.66 -4.06 12.30
N ASP A 400 -18.88 -4.78 13.41
CA ASP A 400 -20.21 -5.05 13.95
C ASP A 400 -20.65 -4.00 15.01
N ILE A 401 -19.70 -3.29 15.64
CA ILE A 401 -19.95 -2.32 16.70
C ILE A 401 -20.57 -1.02 16.17
N LEU A 402 -20.11 -0.54 15.03
CA LEU A 402 -20.53 0.74 14.46
C LEU A 402 -21.92 0.70 13.78
N ILE A 403 -22.44 -0.49 13.50
CA ILE A 403 -23.78 -0.66 12.92
C ILE A 403 -24.85 -0.24 13.91
N LEU A 404 -24.64 -0.46 15.21
CA LEU A 404 -25.60 -0.12 16.27
C LEU A 404 -25.63 1.39 16.54
N MET A 405 -24.47 2.09 16.43
CA MET A 405 -24.42 3.55 16.63
C MET A 405 -25.00 4.35 15.46
N SER A 406 -25.19 3.75 14.28
CA SER A 406 -25.83 4.42 13.13
C SER A 406 -27.34 4.21 13.08
N ASN A 407 -27.87 3.29 13.88
CA ASN A 407 -29.30 2.97 14.00
C ASN A 407 -29.96 3.53 15.29
N LEU A 408 -29.15 4.14 16.16
CA LEU A 408 -29.59 4.99 17.29
C LEU A 408 -29.48 6.48 16.90
#